data_9df41e150d495e2ab4d229c4eb3163c9
#
_entry.id   9df41e150d495e2ab4d229c4eb3163c9
#
_cell.length_a   1.000
_cell.length_b   1.000
_cell.length_c   1.000
_cell.angle_alpha   90.00
_cell.angle_beta   90.00
_cell.angle_gamma   90.00
#
_symmetry.space_group_name_H-M   'P 1'
#
loop_
_entity.id
_entity.type
_entity.pdbx_description
1 polymer ?
#
loop_
_entity_poly.entity_id
_entity_poly.type
_entity_poly.pdbx_seq_one_letter_code
_entity_poly.pdbx_strand_id
1 'polypeptide(L)'
;YAELLQDKIEQMSEIKEVALRGVQDFEIEVAVDLLKMTALSVSFKDIINAIQRENNTISAGSIEGEGKRRNLRVLGEINSPTDLNNFVVKTQNGIVFLEDIAAVKFKEKEKNSYARSNGKTALVLDVKKRSGKNLIKTVEKIRSLINNVRSKDFPTSINIEISNDQSNTTKNIVSDLVN
;
A
#
# COMPACT_ATOMS: atom_id res chain seq x y z
N TYR A 1 6.21 -5.85 6.88
CA TYR A 1 7.58 -5.46 7.24
C TYR A 1 8.23 -4.59 6.15
N ALA A 2 8.12 -4.94 4.87
CA ALA A 2 8.71 -4.14 3.79
C ALA A 2 8.07 -2.75 3.69
N GLU A 3 6.74 -2.66 3.79
CA GLU A 3 6.00 -1.41 3.85
C GLU A 3 6.39 -0.57 5.06
N LEU A 4 6.53 -1.19 6.25
CA LEU A 4 7.01 -0.49 7.43
C LEU A 4 8.40 0.13 7.21
N LEU A 5 9.30 -0.58 6.54
CA LEU A 5 10.63 -0.06 6.21
C LEU A 5 10.55 1.04 5.15
N GLN A 6 9.68 0.89 4.15
CA GLN A 6 9.39 1.90 3.14
C GLN A 6 8.95 3.20 3.81
N ASP A 7 7.92 3.14 4.65
CA ASP A 7 7.36 4.31 5.35
C ASP A 7 8.42 5.03 6.19
N LYS A 8 9.22 4.25 6.94
CA LYS A 8 10.30 4.82 7.76
C LYS A 8 11.39 5.51 6.94
N ILE A 9 11.72 4.98 5.76
CA ILE A 9 12.70 5.58 4.85
C ILE A 9 12.10 6.83 4.17
N GLU A 10 10.84 6.79 3.74
CA GLU A 10 10.17 7.92 3.10
C GLU A 10 9.99 9.14 4.02
N GLN A 11 9.89 8.92 5.33
CA GLN A 11 9.85 10.01 6.32
C GLN A 11 11.16 10.81 6.42
N MET A 12 12.26 10.30 5.84
CA MET A 12 13.54 11.02 5.85
C MET A 12 13.50 12.18 4.85
N SER A 13 13.87 13.39 5.28
CA SER A 13 13.86 14.61 4.45
C SER A 13 14.77 14.54 3.22
N GLU A 14 15.75 13.64 3.23
CA GLU A 14 16.70 13.40 2.14
C GLU A 14 16.13 12.53 1.02
N ILE A 15 15.05 11.81 1.28
CA ILE A 15 14.47 10.84 0.36
C ILE A 15 13.38 11.50 -0.49
N LYS A 16 13.40 11.21 -1.78
CA LYS A 16 12.38 11.64 -2.73
C LYS A 16 11.26 10.61 -2.84
N GLU A 17 11.63 9.34 -2.92
CA GLU A 17 10.73 8.24 -3.25
C GLU A 17 11.37 6.91 -2.85
N VAL A 18 10.55 5.99 -2.39
CA VAL A 18 10.92 4.59 -2.19
C VAL A 18 9.93 3.71 -2.95
N ALA A 19 10.40 3.04 -4.00
CA ALA A 19 9.58 2.11 -4.77
C ALA A 19 9.78 0.68 -4.26
N LEU A 20 8.70 0.01 -3.87
CA LEU A 20 8.70 -1.38 -3.45
C LEU A 20 8.38 -2.29 -4.65
N ARG A 21 9.20 -3.32 -4.86
CA ARG A 21 9.03 -4.29 -5.96
C ARG A 21 9.04 -5.72 -5.45
N GLY A 22 8.38 -6.58 -6.20
CA GLY A 22 8.27 -8.00 -5.87
C GLY A 22 7.26 -8.31 -4.77
N VAL A 23 6.44 -7.34 -4.38
CA VAL A 23 5.35 -7.53 -3.42
C VAL A 23 4.22 -8.31 -4.07
N GLN A 24 3.61 -9.15 -3.28
CA GLN A 24 2.35 -9.79 -3.61
C GLN A 24 1.22 -8.95 -3.04
N ASP A 25 0.58 -8.17 -3.90
CA ASP A 25 -0.61 -7.41 -3.54
C ASP A 25 -1.83 -8.33 -3.49
N PHE A 26 -2.80 -7.95 -2.68
CA PHE A 26 -4.11 -8.59 -2.66
C PHE A 26 -5.15 -7.65 -3.25
N GLU A 27 -6.17 -8.25 -3.85
CA GLU A 27 -7.36 -7.57 -4.33
C GLU A 27 -8.61 -8.27 -3.79
N ILE A 28 -9.72 -7.56 -3.75
CA ILE A 28 -11.00 -8.14 -3.43
C ILE A 28 -11.67 -8.53 -4.74
N GLU A 29 -11.82 -9.84 -4.98
CA GLU A 29 -12.56 -10.37 -6.11
C GLU A 29 -14.04 -10.46 -5.75
N VAL A 30 -14.89 -9.85 -6.58
CA VAL A 30 -16.35 -9.97 -6.51
C VAL A 30 -16.80 -10.83 -7.68
N ALA A 31 -16.98 -12.13 -7.45
CA ALA A 31 -17.44 -13.09 -8.46
C ALA A 31 -18.97 -13.12 -8.50
N VAL A 32 -19.56 -12.52 -9.52
CA VAL A 32 -21.01 -12.38 -9.67
C VAL A 32 -21.65 -13.59 -10.33
N ASP A 33 -22.83 -13.96 -9.89
CA ASP A 33 -23.69 -14.97 -10.48
C ASP A 33 -24.70 -14.32 -11.44
N LEU A 34 -24.51 -14.53 -12.72
CA LEU A 34 -25.34 -13.93 -13.78
C LEU A 34 -26.79 -14.39 -13.72
N LEU A 35 -27.06 -15.62 -13.28
CA LEU A 35 -28.42 -16.13 -13.16
C LEU A 35 -29.17 -15.42 -12.05
N LYS A 36 -28.52 -15.27 -10.92
CA LYS A 36 -29.09 -14.54 -9.77
C LYS A 36 -29.27 -13.04 -10.10
N MET A 37 -28.29 -12.41 -10.77
CA MET A 37 -28.42 -11.03 -11.23
C MET A 37 -29.64 -10.85 -12.14
N THR A 38 -29.84 -11.76 -13.09
CA THR A 38 -31.00 -11.71 -14.00
C THR A 38 -32.31 -11.91 -13.26
N ALA A 39 -32.37 -12.89 -12.36
CA ALA A 39 -33.58 -13.18 -11.56
C ALA A 39 -33.99 -12.00 -10.67
N LEU A 40 -33.01 -11.28 -10.12
CA LEU A 40 -33.22 -10.14 -9.24
C LEU A 40 -33.23 -8.78 -9.97
N SER A 41 -33.10 -8.81 -11.31
CA SER A 41 -33.04 -7.58 -12.15
C SER A 41 -31.94 -6.61 -11.74
N VAL A 42 -30.76 -7.15 -11.36
CA VAL A 42 -29.56 -6.38 -10.98
C VAL A 42 -28.63 -6.27 -12.18
N SER A 43 -28.15 -5.08 -12.48
CA SER A 43 -27.14 -4.83 -13.48
C SER A 43 -25.74 -4.70 -12.87
N PHE A 44 -24.70 -4.88 -13.67
CA PHE A 44 -23.31 -4.59 -13.26
C PHE A 44 -23.13 -3.14 -12.80
N LYS A 45 -23.86 -2.21 -13.42
CA LYS A 45 -23.83 -0.81 -13.06
C LYS A 45 -24.35 -0.57 -11.65
N ASP A 46 -25.37 -1.30 -11.21
CA ASP A 46 -25.92 -1.19 -9.86
C ASP A 46 -24.89 -1.65 -8.83
N ILE A 47 -24.17 -2.75 -9.10
CA ILE A 47 -23.10 -3.26 -8.25
C ILE A 47 -21.94 -2.24 -8.18
N ILE A 48 -21.48 -1.75 -9.32
CA ILE A 48 -20.39 -0.75 -9.37
C ILE A 48 -20.78 0.50 -8.59
N ASN A 49 -21.99 1.01 -8.80
CA ASN A 49 -22.49 2.20 -8.09
C ASN A 49 -22.59 1.95 -6.58
N ALA A 50 -23.02 0.76 -6.16
CA ALA A 50 -23.08 0.40 -4.75
C ALA A 50 -21.68 0.42 -4.12
N ILE A 51 -20.71 -0.25 -4.74
CA ILE A 51 -19.33 -0.29 -4.25
C ILE A 51 -18.71 1.13 -4.22
N GLN A 52 -18.88 1.92 -5.27
CA GLN A 52 -18.34 3.28 -5.33
C GLN A 52 -18.95 4.21 -4.28
N ARG A 53 -20.23 4.06 -3.99
CA ARG A 53 -20.92 4.87 -2.99
C ARG A 53 -20.42 4.59 -1.58
N GLU A 54 -20.22 3.32 -1.25
CA GLU A 54 -19.78 2.90 0.08
C GLU A 54 -18.26 3.05 0.28
N ASN A 55 -17.47 2.88 -0.79
CA ASN A 55 -16.02 3.03 -0.76
C ASN A 55 -15.60 4.50 -0.96
N ASN A 56 -16.23 5.41 -0.24
CA ASN A 56 -15.97 6.84 -0.37
C ASN A 56 -15.63 7.46 0.98
N THR A 57 -14.43 8.00 1.10
CA THR A 57 -14.02 8.77 2.29
C THR A 57 -14.56 10.18 2.18
N ILE A 58 -15.58 10.51 2.96
CA ILE A 58 -16.22 11.82 2.95
C ILE A 58 -15.69 12.66 4.12
N SER A 59 -15.23 13.87 3.81
CA SER A 59 -14.98 14.88 4.84
C SER A 59 -16.31 15.47 5.30
N ALA A 60 -16.73 15.12 6.51
CA ALA A 60 -18.02 15.56 7.07
C ALA A 60 -17.95 16.94 7.74
N GLY A 61 -16.94 17.76 7.41
CA GLY A 61 -16.77 19.11 7.97
C GLY A 61 -15.98 19.13 9.28
N SER A 62 -16.17 20.18 10.07
CA SER A 62 -15.50 20.34 11.36
C SER A 62 -16.52 20.60 12.46
N ILE A 63 -16.28 20.01 13.62
CA ILE A 63 -17.05 20.25 14.86
C ILE A 63 -16.21 21.15 15.76
N GLU A 64 -16.79 22.23 16.25
CA GLU A 64 -16.20 23.07 17.28
C GLU A 64 -16.81 22.72 18.63
N GLY A 65 -15.98 22.29 19.57
CA GLY A 65 -16.38 22.00 20.94
C GLY A 65 -15.20 22.23 21.89
N GLU A 66 -15.48 22.78 23.07
CA GLU A 66 -14.47 23.05 24.12
C GLU A 66 -13.26 23.88 23.63
N GLY A 67 -13.48 24.83 22.70
CA GLY A 67 -12.41 25.67 22.16
C GLY A 67 -11.44 24.98 21.20
N LYS A 68 -11.76 23.75 20.76
CA LYS A 68 -10.97 23.00 19.78
C LYS A 68 -11.80 22.68 18.54
N ARG A 69 -11.20 22.89 17.39
CA ARG A 69 -11.78 22.51 16.10
C ARG A 69 -11.27 21.12 15.71
N ARG A 70 -12.18 20.18 15.52
CA ARG A 70 -11.89 18.82 15.07
C ARG A 70 -12.51 18.57 13.72
N ASN A 71 -11.70 18.12 12.75
CA ASN A 71 -12.22 17.69 11.46
C ASN A 71 -12.84 16.30 11.60
N LEU A 72 -14.10 16.20 11.20
CA LEU A 72 -14.81 14.93 11.11
C LEU A 72 -14.54 14.30 9.73
N ARG A 73 -14.05 13.07 9.71
CA ARG A 73 -13.84 12.28 8.50
C ARG A 73 -14.59 10.96 8.65
N VAL A 74 -15.47 10.67 7.71
CA VAL A 74 -16.11 9.36 7.58
C VAL A 74 -15.23 8.52 6.65
N LEU A 75 -14.60 7.49 7.20
CA LEU A 75 -13.78 6.54 6.44
C LEU A 75 -14.71 5.49 5.84
N GLY A 76 -14.80 5.47 4.52
CA GLY A 76 -15.50 4.45 3.73
C GLY A 76 -14.52 3.45 3.11
N GLU A 77 -13.37 3.21 3.74
CA GLU A 77 -12.37 2.28 3.22
C GLU A 77 -12.78 0.84 3.50
N ILE A 78 -12.84 0.03 2.45
CA ILE A 78 -13.18 -1.39 2.53
C ILE A 78 -11.92 -2.16 2.91
N ASN A 79 -11.89 -2.70 4.12
CA ASN A 79 -10.73 -3.42 4.65
C ASN A 79 -10.94 -4.94 4.70
N SER A 80 -12.18 -5.42 4.49
CA SER A 80 -12.50 -6.83 4.56
C SER A 80 -13.52 -7.24 3.48
N PRO A 81 -13.42 -8.45 2.91
CA PRO A 81 -14.46 -9.00 2.05
C PRO A 81 -15.83 -9.08 2.72
N THR A 82 -15.85 -9.28 4.04
CA THR A 82 -17.11 -9.34 4.82
C THR A 82 -17.85 -8.02 4.85
N ASP A 83 -17.14 -6.89 4.75
CA ASP A 83 -17.77 -5.57 4.68
C ASP A 83 -18.59 -5.41 3.40
N LEU A 84 -18.11 -5.99 2.29
CA LEU A 84 -18.79 -5.95 1.00
C LEU A 84 -20.05 -6.82 0.93
N ASN A 85 -20.10 -7.91 1.67
CA ASN A 85 -21.27 -8.80 1.66
C ASN A 85 -22.57 -8.07 2.01
N ASN A 86 -22.49 -7.15 2.96
CA ASN A 86 -23.64 -6.37 3.44
C ASN A 86 -23.98 -5.15 2.58
N PHE A 87 -23.27 -4.93 1.46
CA PHE A 87 -23.57 -3.79 0.60
C PHE A 87 -24.92 -3.94 -0.06
N VAL A 88 -25.71 -2.88 0.06
CA VAL A 88 -27.05 -2.83 -0.52
C VAL A 88 -26.93 -2.40 -1.98
N VAL A 89 -27.30 -3.32 -2.88
CA VAL A 89 -27.49 -3.05 -4.30
C VAL A 89 -28.96 -2.71 -4.52
N LYS A 90 -29.23 -1.41 -4.77
CA LYS A 90 -30.62 -0.98 -5.05
C LYS A 90 -31.04 -1.40 -6.45
N THR A 91 -32.16 -2.06 -6.55
CA THR A 91 -32.84 -2.38 -7.80
C THR A 91 -34.21 -1.74 -7.88
N GLN A 92 -34.82 -1.76 -9.05
CA GLN A 92 -36.21 -1.28 -9.23
C GLN A 92 -37.22 -2.11 -8.42
N ASN A 93 -36.90 -3.37 -8.11
CA ASN A 93 -37.80 -4.35 -7.49
C ASN A 93 -37.54 -4.56 -5.97
N GLY A 94 -36.63 -3.80 -5.36
CA GLY A 94 -36.35 -3.91 -3.94
C GLY A 94 -34.88 -3.75 -3.55
N ILE A 95 -34.57 -4.18 -2.33
CA ILE A 95 -33.22 -4.17 -1.77
C ILE A 95 -32.64 -5.57 -1.95
N VAL A 96 -31.45 -5.66 -2.55
CA VAL A 96 -30.66 -6.89 -2.73
C VAL A 96 -29.29 -6.63 -2.11
N PHE A 97 -28.80 -7.57 -1.33
CA PHE A 97 -27.44 -7.53 -0.80
C PHE A 97 -26.45 -8.11 -1.79
N LEU A 98 -25.20 -7.64 -1.74
CA LEU A 98 -24.16 -8.14 -2.64
C LEU A 98 -23.91 -9.64 -2.46
N GLU A 99 -24.01 -10.15 -1.23
CA GLU A 99 -23.88 -11.59 -0.94
C GLU A 99 -24.96 -12.47 -1.60
N ASP A 100 -26.12 -11.92 -1.92
CA ASP A 100 -27.18 -12.66 -2.60
C ASP A 100 -26.82 -13.00 -4.04
N ILE A 101 -26.00 -12.16 -4.68
CA ILE A 101 -25.69 -12.21 -6.12
C ILE A 101 -24.22 -12.44 -6.44
N ALA A 102 -23.33 -12.36 -5.46
CA ALA A 102 -21.90 -12.49 -5.67
C ALA A 102 -21.22 -13.20 -4.49
N ALA A 103 -20.09 -13.85 -4.79
CA ALA A 103 -19.14 -14.33 -3.80
C ALA A 103 -17.96 -13.36 -3.72
N VAL A 104 -17.66 -12.88 -2.52
CA VAL A 104 -16.57 -11.94 -2.25
C VAL A 104 -15.45 -12.65 -1.53
N LYS A 105 -14.22 -12.54 -2.04
CA LYS A 105 -13.04 -13.16 -1.43
C LYS A 105 -11.78 -12.34 -1.67
N PHE A 106 -10.77 -12.49 -0.82
CA PHE A 106 -9.42 -12.05 -1.13
C PHE A 106 -8.80 -12.96 -2.20
N LYS A 107 -8.17 -12.32 -3.17
CA LYS A 107 -7.40 -12.98 -4.21
C LYS A 107 -6.04 -12.31 -4.31
N GLU A 108 -5.02 -13.10 -4.55
CA GLU A 108 -3.72 -12.56 -4.91
C GLU A 108 -3.82 -11.88 -6.28
N LYS A 109 -3.40 -10.62 -6.34
CA LYS A 109 -3.31 -9.87 -7.59
C LYS A 109 -2.25 -10.48 -8.49
N GLU A 110 -2.41 -10.40 -9.79
CA GLU A 110 -1.36 -10.84 -10.70
C GLU A 110 -0.07 -10.08 -10.46
N LYS A 111 1.04 -10.83 -10.38
CA LYS A 111 2.36 -10.25 -10.12
C LYS A 111 2.82 -9.39 -11.29
N ASN A 112 2.94 -8.11 -11.08
CA ASN A 112 3.48 -7.18 -12.06
C ASN A 112 5.02 -7.19 -12.14
N SER A 113 5.68 -7.70 -11.11
CA SER A 113 7.14 -7.75 -11.02
C SER A 113 7.61 -8.91 -10.17
N TYR A 114 8.78 -9.42 -10.51
CA TYR A 114 9.46 -10.46 -9.75
C TYR A 114 10.82 -9.95 -9.33
N ALA A 115 11.13 -10.07 -8.04
CA ALA A 115 12.45 -9.79 -7.52
C ALA A 115 13.07 -11.06 -6.94
N ARG A 116 14.34 -11.29 -7.24
CA ARG A 116 15.12 -12.43 -6.72
C ARG A 116 16.49 -11.96 -6.30
N SER A 117 16.95 -12.49 -5.18
CA SER A 117 18.32 -12.34 -4.71
C SER A 117 18.91 -13.74 -4.48
N ASN A 118 20.06 -14.02 -5.08
CA ASN A 118 20.74 -15.33 -4.97
C ASN A 118 19.81 -16.53 -5.28
N GLY A 119 18.94 -16.38 -6.30
CA GLY A 119 17.97 -17.43 -6.72
C GLY A 119 16.71 -17.55 -5.85
N LYS A 120 16.64 -16.86 -4.73
CA LYS A 120 15.47 -16.86 -3.83
C LYS A 120 14.57 -15.66 -4.10
N THR A 121 13.28 -15.83 -3.86
CA THR A 121 12.33 -14.71 -3.91
C THR A 121 12.73 -13.65 -2.90
N ALA A 122 12.78 -12.40 -3.34
CA ALA A 122 13.15 -11.25 -2.52
C ALA A 122 12.18 -10.09 -2.79
N LEU A 123 12.13 -9.15 -1.85
CA LEU A 123 11.52 -7.85 -2.04
C LEU A 123 12.63 -6.82 -2.23
N VAL A 124 12.42 -5.84 -3.10
CA VAL A 124 13.40 -4.80 -3.38
C VAL A 124 12.78 -3.44 -3.09
N LEU A 125 13.47 -2.67 -2.27
CA LEU A 125 13.16 -1.25 -2.05
C LEU A 125 14.15 -0.41 -2.85
N ASP A 126 13.68 0.23 -3.91
CA ASP A 126 14.45 1.18 -4.70
C ASP A 126 14.36 2.56 -4.08
N VAL A 127 15.43 3.01 -3.45
CA VAL A 127 15.46 4.29 -2.73
C VAL A 127 16.08 5.38 -3.60
N LYS A 128 15.31 6.44 -3.86
CA LYS A 128 15.77 7.63 -4.60
C LYS A 128 15.93 8.81 -3.66
N LYS A 129 17.14 9.38 -3.60
CA LYS A 129 17.38 10.60 -2.83
C LYS A 129 16.86 11.85 -3.56
N ARG A 130 16.57 12.90 -2.81
CA ARG A 130 16.24 14.22 -3.36
C ARG A 130 17.49 14.87 -3.99
N SER A 131 17.26 15.66 -5.04
CA SER A 131 18.30 16.50 -5.64
C SER A 131 18.90 17.45 -4.59
N GLY A 132 20.20 17.74 -4.67
CA GLY A 132 20.90 18.62 -3.74
C GLY A 132 21.25 18.01 -2.38
N LYS A 133 20.76 16.82 -2.03
CA LYS A 133 21.11 16.14 -0.78
C LYS A 133 22.41 15.33 -0.93
N ASN A 134 23.22 15.27 0.14
CA ASN A 134 24.47 14.54 0.15
C ASN A 134 24.23 13.03 0.16
N LEU A 135 24.70 12.32 -0.87
CA LEU A 135 24.48 10.89 -1.05
C LEU A 135 25.11 10.07 0.08
N ILE A 136 26.37 10.36 0.44
CA ILE A 136 27.10 9.59 1.45
C ILE A 136 26.38 9.67 2.80
N LYS A 137 26.06 10.88 3.24
CA LYS A 137 25.34 11.10 4.51
C LYS A 137 23.94 10.47 4.49
N THR A 138 23.26 10.50 3.35
CA THR A 138 21.93 9.88 3.20
C THR A 138 22.02 8.37 3.36
N VAL A 139 22.97 7.72 2.71
CA VAL A 139 23.16 6.26 2.82
C VAL A 139 23.56 5.86 4.24
N GLU A 140 24.42 6.63 4.91
CA GLU A 140 24.79 6.37 6.31
C GLU A 140 23.56 6.43 7.25
N LYS A 141 22.68 7.41 7.06
CA LYS A 141 21.41 7.48 7.80
C LYS A 141 20.51 6.29 7.53
N ILE A 142 20.38 5.87 6.27
CA ILE A 142 19.59 4.68 5.90
C ILE A 142 20.17 3.43 6.56
N ARG A 143 21.47 3.23 6.54
CA ARG A 143 22.13 2.10 7.23
C ARG A 143 21.84 2.09 8.72
N SER A 144 21.94 3.25 9.37
CA SER A 144 21.63 3.38 10.80
C SER A 144 20.17 3.06 11.10
N LEU A 145 19.24 3.52 10.24
CA LEU A 145 17.82 3.22 10.36
C LEU A 145 17.56 1.72 10.19
N ILE A 146 18.14 1.08 9.17
CA ILE A 146 17.99 -0.37 8.93
C ILE A 146 18.49 -1.17 10.13
N ASN A 147 19.65 -0.83 10.68
CA ASN A 147 20.21 -1.53 11.85
C ASN A 147 19.30 -1.40 13.07
N ASN A 148 18.72 -0.22 13.28
CA ASN A 148 17.81 0.03 14.39
C ASN A 148 16.48 -0.75 14.24
N VAL A 149 15.91 -0.74 13.03
CA VAL A 149 14.67 -1.46 12.72
C VAL A 149 14.89 -2.98 12.79
N ARG A 150 16.03 -3.48 12.27
CA ARG A 150 16.38 -4.89 12.31
C ARG A 150 16.46 -5.44 13.74
N SER A 151 16.95 -4.64 14.67
CA SER A 151 17.11 -5.08 16.07
C SER A 151 15.81 -5.03 16.87
N LYS A 152 14.85 -4.18 16.49
CA LYS A 152 13.64 -3.90 17.30
C LYS A 152 12.35 -4.45 16.69
N ASP A 153 12.21 -4.30 15.37
CA ASP A 153 10.91 -4.45 14.73
C ASP A 153 10.85 -5.69 13.81
N PHE A 154 12.00 -6.28 13.46
CA PHE A 154 12.06 -7.38 12.51
C PHE A 154 12.46 -8.71 13.15
N PRO A 155 11.83 -9.82 12.75
CA PRO A 155 12.25 -11.14 13.16
C PRO A 155 13.62 -11.48 12.53
N THR A 156 14.40 -12.31 13.24
CA THR A 156 15.75 -12.72 12.79
C THR A 156 15.77 -13.52 11.49
N SER A 157 14.62 -14.03 11.05
CA SER A 157 14.45 -14.75 9.77
C SER A 157 14.50 -13.82 8.55
N ILE A 158 14.32 -12.51 8.72
CA ILE A 158 14.37 -11.56 7.62
C ILE A 158 15.81 -11.08 7.43
N ASN A 159 16.36 -11.36 6.24
CA ASN A 159 17.65 -10.83 5.85
C ASN A 159 17.46 -9.54 5.02
N ILE A 160 18.16 -8.47 5.40
CA ILE A 160 18.17 -7.20 4.67
C ILE A 160 19.58 -6.96 4.15
N GLU A 161 19.70 -6.84 2.84
CA GLU A 161 20.95 -6.55 2.14
C GLU A 161 20.84 -5.19 1.42
N ILE A 162 21.90 -4.41 1.46
CA ILE A 162 22.01 -3.18 0.69
C ILE A 162 22.83 -3.50 -0.56
N SER A 163 22.21 -3.40 -1.72
CA SER A 163 22.82 -3.60 -3.02
C SER A 163 22.87 -2.28 -3.79
N ASN A 164 23.73 -2.23 -4.81
CA ASN A 164 23.90 -1.07 -5.69
C ASN A 164 24.12 0.26 -4.94
N ASP A 165 24.94 0.22 -3.90
CA ASP A 165 25.28 1.39 -3.09
C ASP A 165 26.24 2.33 -3.83
N GLN A 166 25.67 3.36 -4.45
CA GLN A 166 26.44 4.37 -5.20
C GLN A 166 27.31 5.27 -4.31
N SER A 167 27.13 5.24 -2.97
CA SER A 167 27.94 6.05 -2.06
C SER A 167 29.41 5.63 -2.03
N ASN A 168 29.69 4.34 -2.22
CA ASN A 168 31.05 3.81 -2.25
C ASN A 168 31.80 4.32 -3.48
N THR A 169 31.18 4.29 -4.66
CA THR A 169 31.74 4.86 -5.89
C THR A 169 32.00 6.36 -5.75
N THR A 170 31.03 7.07 -5.15
CA THR A 170 31.17 8.51 -4.90
C THR A 170 32.27 8.81 -3.91
N LYS A 171 32.46 8.02 -2.84
CA LYS A 171 33.56 8.17 -1.87
C LYS A 171 34.93 8.01 -2.57
N ASN A 172 35.07 7.00 -3.42
CA ASN A 172 36.32 6.75 -4.15
C ASN A 172 36.65 7.92 -5.08
N ILE A 173 35.68 8.39 -5.87
CA ILE A 173 35.89 9.55 -6.78
C ILE A 173 36.31 10.80 -5.99
N VAL A 174 35.64 11.09 -4.85
CA VAL A 174 36.01 12.26 -4.04
C VAL A 174 37.41 12.10 -3.43
N SER A 175 37.75 10.89 -2.96
CA SER A 175 39.11 10.62 -2.45
C SER A 175 40.18 10.82 -3.51
N ASP A 176 39.95 10.37 -4.75
CA ASP A 176 40.87 10.50 -5.87
C ASP A 176 41.04 11.95 -6.36
N LEU A 177 40.04 12.81 -6.11
CA LEU A 177 40.10 14.24 -6.46
C LEU A 177 40.83 15.10 -5.40
N VAL A 178 40.96 14.60 -4.19
CA VAL A 178 41.57 15.33 -3.06
C VAL A 178 43.04 14.94 -2.84
N ASN A 179 43.50 13.84 -3.44
CA ASN A 179 44.91 13.43 -3.48
C ASN A 179 45.61 13.96 -4.74
#